data_970644e66554f54d63600543c9776099
#
_entry.id   970644e66554f54d63600543c9776099
#
_cell.length_a   1.000
_cell.length_b   1.000
_cell.length_c   1.000
_cell.angle_alpha   90.00
_cell.angle_beta   90.00
_cell.angle_gamma   90.00
#
_symmetry.space_group_name_H-M   'P 1'
#
loop_
_entity.id
_entity.type
_entity.pdbx_description
1 polymer ?
#
loop_
_entity_poly.entity_id
_entity_poly.type
_entity_poly.pdbx_seq_one_letter_code
_entity_poly.pdbx_strand_id
1 'polypeptide(L)'
;RAEILDRLATMEGKGLAARNAANLMTRADKGRIEDRDALTQQWRETSARLDFDPAMVIARANARSAQDLGNVTGFGPSVRALVRQGKALAATFAERLGLREGDPLIPARMGNRSVEQVAAIHAVASAVRHLGEREAAFTRSEIYRAALGFALPTSLAEIEHRIEQLVRQGHLERGRGGDRDLLTTRDAISLEQRIIAAVESGRGVAPAIIAPELAGTRLQALSQIKYGLTLNHGQEGAGRLLLGSYNRIVAIQGVAGAGKSTVLKPVADILREEGRAVLGLAVQNTLVQMLERETGIPSMTVSRFLGQH
;
A
#
# COMPACT_ATOMS: atom_id res chain seq x y z
N ARG A 1 13.07 -18.10 8.28
CA ARG A 1 14.14 -17.08 8.28
C ARG A 1 15.18 -17.34 7.19
N ALA A 2 15.64 -18.59 7.01
CA ALA A 2 16.56 -18.98 5.94
C ALA A 2 15.96 -18.71 4.54
N GLU A 3 14.72 -19.09 4.30
CA GLU A 3 14.00 -18.91 3.05
C GLU A 3 13.80 -17.43 2.67
N ILE A 4 13.56 -16.56 3.68
CA ILE A 4 13.48 -15.11 3.48
C ILE A 4 14.85 -14.54 3.08
N LEU A 5 15.93 -15.01 3.69
CA LEU A 5 17.28 -14.57 3.37
C LEU A 5 17.72 -15.04 1.98
N ASP A 6 17.32 -16.24 1.59
CA ASP A 6 17.59 -16.80 0.26
C ASP A 6 16.86 -16.01 -0.83
N ARG A 7 15.58 -15.69 -0.60
CA ARG A 7 14.80 -14.83 -1.47
C ARG A 7 15.36 -13.41 -1.57
N LEU A 8 15.80 -12.82 -0.46
CA LEU A 8 16.44 -11.50 -0.45
C LEU A 8 17.74 -11.48 -1.27
N ALA A 9 18.48 -12.58 -1.30
CA ALA A 9 19.71 -12.68 -2.10
C ALA A 9 19.44 -12.68 -3.61
N THR A 10 18.25 -13.11 -4.04
CA THR A 10 17.85 -13.18 -5.45
C THR A 10 17.06 -11.94 -5.94
N MET A 11 16.72 -11.00 -5.05
CA MET A 11 15.95 -9.80 -5.40
C MET A 11 16.86 -8.61 -5.75
N GLU A 12 16.54 -7.91 -6.83
CA GLU A 12 17.11 -6.60 -7.13
C GLU A 12 16.52 -5.55 -6.17
N GLY A 13 17.25 -5.24 -5.12
CA GLY A 13 16.89 -4.22 -4.15
C GLY A 13 17.22 -4.62 -2.73
N LYS A 14 17.72 -3.66 -1.97
CA LYS A 14 18.05 -3.82 -0.54
C LYS A 14 17.18 -2.86 0.26
N GLY A 15 16.70 -3.29 1.42
CA GLY A 15 15.96 -2.44 2.34
C GLY A 15 14.65 -3.03 2.83
N LEU A 16 13.85 -2.22 3.52
CA LEU A 16 12.61 -2.66 4.18
C LEU A 16 11.56 -3.16 3.16
N ALA A 17 11.45 -2.50 2.01
CA ALA A 17 10.51 -2.89 0.96
C ALA A 17 10.83 -4.28 0.39
N ALA A 18 12.12 -4.58 0.13
CA ALA A 18 12.56 -5.89 -0.33
C ALA A 18 12.32 -6.98 0.72
N ARG A 19 12.58 -6.68 2.01
CA ARG A 19 12.27 -7.60 3.11
C ARG A 19 10.78 -7.88 3.25
N ASN A 20 9.94 -6.86 3.13
CA ASN A 20 8.49 -7.02 3.17
C ASN A 20 7.98 -7.83 1.98
N ALA A 21 8.50 -7.60 0.79
CA ALA A 21 8.17 -8.39 -0.40
C ALA A 21 8.61 -9.86 -0.24
N ALA A 22 9.82 -10.12 0.26
CA ALA A 22 10.29 -11.48 0.54
C ALA A 22 9.43 -12.18 1.62
N ASN A 23 9.04 -11.46 2.68
CA ASN A 23 8.13 -11.98 3.70
C ASN A 23 6.75 -12.33 3.14
N LEU A 24 6.22 -11.53 2.22
CA LEU A 24 4.93 -11.80 1.58
C LEU A 24 5.01 -13.02 0.65
N MET A 25 6.12 -13.18 -0.07
CA MET A 25 6.32 -14.31 -0.99
C MET A 25 6.54 -15.65 -0.27
N THR A 26 7.14 -15.63 0.92
CA THR A 26 7.43 -16.84 1.72
C THR A 26 6.37 -17.11 2.79
N ARG A 27 5.35 -16.27 2.89
CA ARG A 27 4.29 -16.44 3.89
C ARG A 27 3.37 -17.59 3.48
N ALA A 28 3.29 -18.62 4.32
CA ALA A 28 2.31 -19.68 4.17
C ALA A 28 0.88 -19.10 4.21
N ASP A 29 -0.04 -19.72 3.46
CA ASP A 29 -1.45 -19.35 3.49
C ASP A 29 -1.98 -19.39 4.93
N LYS A 30 -2.67 -18.31 5.32
CA LYS A 30 -3.37 -18.29 6.61
C LYS A 30 -4.50 -19.28 6.55
N GLY A 31 -4.35 -20.41 7.26
CA GLY A 31 -5.47 -21.30 7.53
C GLY A 31 -6.64 -20.53 8.19
N ARG A 32 -7.85 -21.01 8.00
CA ARG A 32 -9.03 -20.48 8.68
C ARG A 32 -8.80 -20.58 10.19
N ILE A 33 -8.80 -19.45 10.89
CA ILE A 33 -8.68 -19.40 12.35
C ILE A 33 -10.09 -19.72 12.88
N GLU A 34 -10.31 -20.96 13.26
CA GLU A 34 -11.59 -21.39 13.84
C GLU A 34 -11.61 -21.23 15.36
N ASP A 35 -10.46 -21.26 16.03
CA ASP A 35 -10.32 -21.10 17.47
C ASP A 35 -9.12 -20.19 17.82
N ARG A 36 -9.41 -19.04 18.41
CA ARG A 36 -8.38 -18.07 18.85
C ARG A 36 -7.57 -18.56 20.05
N ASP A 37 -8.18 -19.34 20.93
CA ASP A 37 -7.53 -19.83 22.14
C ASP A 37 -6.54 -20.95 21.81
N ALA A 38 -6.92 -21.86 20.93
CA ALA A 38 -6.04 -22.89 20.38
C ALA A 38 -4.83 -22.29 19.65
N LEU A 39 -5.04 -21.23 18.85
CA LEU A 39 -3.97 -20.50 18.18
C LEU A 39 -3.01 -19.83 19.17
N THR A 40 -3.54 -19.21 20.22
CA THR A 40 -2.73 -18.56 21.26
C THR A 40 -1.89 -19.59 22.02
N GLN A 41 -2.45 -20.75 22.29
CA GLN A 41 -1.72 -21.86 22.93
C GLN A 41 -0.60 -22.39 22.03
N GLN A 42 -0.90 -22.63 20.75
CA GLN A 42 0.09 -23.04 19.74
C GLN A 42 1.24 -22.02 19.61
N TRP A 43 0.94 -20.74 19.67
CA TRP A 43 1.98 -19.69 19.66
C TRP A 43 2.86 -19.72 20.91
N ARG A 44 2.27 -19.92 22.10
CA ARG A 44 3.03 -20.06 23.34
C ARG A 44 3.96 -21.29 23.31
N GLU A 45 3.44 -22.43 22.86
CA GLU A 45 4.24 -23.66 22.71
C GLU A 45 5.38 -23.49 21.69
N THR A 46 5.07 -22.83 20.55
CA THR A 46 6.07 -22.56 19.53
C THR A 46 7.14 -21.57 20.02
N SER A 47 6.75 -20.54 20.76
CA SER A 47 7.66 -19.57 21.36
C SER A 47 8.56 -20.24 22.39
N ALA A 48 8.01 -21.10 23.26
CA ALA A 48 8.77 -21.88 24.25
C ALA A 48 9.78 -22.83 23.57
N ARG A 49 9.36 -23.52 22.50
CA ARG A 49 10.23 -24.43 21.74
C ARG A 49 11.40 -23.71 21.05
N LEU A 50 11.20 -22.45 20.67
CA LEU A 50 12.20 -21.60 20.02
C LEU A 50 13.04 -20.80 21.02
N ASP A 51 12.84 -21.03 22.32
CA ASP A 51 13.46 -20.23 23.41
C ASP A 51 13.23 -18.72 23.19
N PHE A 52 12.03 -18.38 22.75
CA PHE A 52 11.63 -17.01 22.42
C PHE A 52 10.65 -16.48 23.46
N ASP A 53 11.11 -15.55 24.31
CA ASP A 53 10.25 -14.81 25.22
C ASP A 53 9.96 -13.40 24.67
N PRO A 54 8.72 -13.11 24.21
CA PRO A 54 8.34 -11.81 23.67
C PRO A 54 8.54 -10.67 24.69
N ALA A 55 8.29 -10.91 25.98
CA ALA A 55 8.44 -9.92 27.04
C ALA A 55 9.91 -9.53 27.23
N MET A 56 10.81 -10.53 27.21
CA MET A 56 12.25 -10.30 27.31
C MET A 56 12.81 -9.58 26.07
N VAL A 57 12.27 -9.86 24.88
CA VAL A 57 12.67 -9.14 23.65
C VAL A 57 12.27 -7.68 23.70
N ILE A 58 11.04 -7.38 24.14
CA ILE A 58 10.55 -6.02 24.34
C ILE A 58 11.37 -5.29 25.41
N ALA A 59 11.64 -5.93 26.55
CA ALA A 59 12.46 -5.36 27.61
C ALA A 59 13.89 -5.06 27.13
N ARG A 60 14.51 -5.96 26.37
CA ARG A 60 15.84 -5.75 25.77
C ARG A 60 15.86 -4.64 24.73
N ALA A 61 14.79 -4.53 23.92
CA ALA A 61 14.64 -3.44 22.94
C ALA A 61 14.53 -2.09 23.63
N ASN A 62 13.72 -2.01 24.70
CA ASN A 62 13.56 -0.79 25.51
C ASN A 62 14.86 -0.43 26.26
N ALA A 63 15.57 -1.40 26.82
CA ALA A 63 16.85 -1.17 27.49
C ALA A 63 17.94 -0.70 26.52
N ARG A 64 18.01 -1.26 25.31
CA ARG A 64 18.94 -0.81 24.25
C ARG A 64 18.64 0.62 23.81
N SER A 65 17.36 0.98 23.61
CA SER A 65 16.97 2.35 23.28
C SER A 65 17.39 3.34 24.37
N ALA A 66 17.27 2.98 25.64
CA ALA A 66 17.70 3.81 26.76
C ALA A 66 19.24 3.94 26.85
N GLN A 67 19.99 2.87 26.58
CA GLN A 67 21.46 2.90 26.54
C GLN A 67 22.02 3.66 25.36
N ASP A 68 21.42 3.53 24.17
CA ASP A 68 21.81 4.26 22.97
C ASP A 68 21.56 5.77 23.11
N LEU A 69 20.50 6.18 23.79
CA LEU A 69 20.24 7.57 24.15
C LEU A 69 21.25 8.12 25.18
N GLY A 70 21.66 7.31 26.16
CA GLY A 70 22.67 7.66 27.16
C GLY A 70 24.06 7.87 26.57
N ASN A 71 24.45 7.12 25.55
CA ASN A 71 25.75 7.20 24.90
C ASN A 71 25.88 8.36 23.89
N VAL A 72 24.77 8.98 23.49
CA VAL A 72 24.76 10.11 22.52
C VAL A 72 25.04 11.46 23.20
N THR A 73 24.95 11.56 24.53
CA THR A 73 25.13 12.82 25.28
C THR A 73 26.59 13.19 25.60
N GLY A 74 27.59 12.39 25.17
CA GLY A 74 29.00 12.59 25.47
C GLY A 74 29.84 13.22 24.35
N PHE A 75 29.39 14.33 23.73
CA PHE A 75 30.11 14.91 22.58
C PHE A 75 30.76 16.27 22.85
N GLY A 76 32.10 16.30 22.79
CA GLY A 76 32.93 17.46 22.48
C GLY A 76 33.81 17.19 21.28
N PRO A 77 33.38 17.19 20.06
CA PRO A 77 34.28 17.30 18.91
C PRO A 77 33.88 18.37 17.92
N SER A 78 34.89 18.79 17.11
CA SER A 78 34.78 19.83 16.11
C SER A 78 33.57 19.66 15.19
N VAL A 79 32.93 20.75 14.80
CA VAL A 79 31.77 20.83 13.88
C VAL A 79 31.94 19.95 12.63
N ARG A 80 33.18 19.78 12.12
CA ARG A 80 33.47 18.91 10.96
C ARG A 80 33.31 17.42 11.24
N ALA A 81 33.57 16.98 12.47
CA ALA A 81 33.34 15.58 12.88
C ALA A 81 31.84 15.31 13.03
N LEU A 82 31.10 16.27 13.59
CA LEU A 82 29.64 16.20 13.72
C LEU A 82 28.93 16.12 12.35
N VAL A 83 29.35 16.94 11.38
CA VAL A 83 28.82 16.92 10.00
C VAL A 83 29.14 15.59 9.31
N ARG A 84 30.33 15.03 9.53
CA ARG A 84 30.72 13.72 8.96
C ARG A 84 29.93 12.57 9.58
N GLN A 85 29.75 12.60 10.91
CA GLN A 85 28.91 11.65 11.63
C GLN A 85 27.42 11.78 11.23
N GLY A 86 26.92 13.00 11.10
CA GLY A 86 25.56 13.26 10.62
C GLY A 86 25.30 12.70 9.21
N LYS A 87 26.27 12.85 8.28
CA LYS A 87 26.17 12.26 6.93
C LYS A 87 26.21 10.72 6.96
N ALA A 88 27.12 10.14 7.77
CA ALA A 88 27.21 8.69 7.91
C ALA A 88 25.93 8.10 8.54
N LEU A 89 25.41 8.75 9.59
CA LEU A 89 24.14 8.38 10.22
C LEU A 89 22.96 8.51 9.24
N ALA A 90 22.92 9.61 8.48
CA ALA A 90 21.88 9.80 7.47
C ALA A 90 21.90 8.72 6.40
N ALA A 91 23.09 8.35 5.89
CA ALA A 91 23.24 7.25 4.94
C ALA A 91 22.81 5.92 5.53
N THR A 92 23.21 5.61 6.77
CA THR A 92 22.82 4.39 7.50
C THR A 92 21.32 4.35 7.74
N PHE A 93 20.69 5.47 8.09
CA PHE A 93 19.23 5.55 8.25
C PHE A 93 18.49 5.40 6.94
N ALA A 94 18.96 6.06 5.87
CA ALA A 94 18.38 5.94 4.55
C ALA A 94 18.43 4.48 4.04
N GLU A 95 19.58 3.81 4.18
CA GLU A 95 19.75 2.41 3.82
C GLU A 95 18.85 1.49 4.67
N ARG A 96 18.80 1.71 5.98
CA ARG A 96 17.97 0.92 6.90
C ARG A 96 16.46 1.07 6.62
N LEU A 97 16.04 2.24 6.19
CA LEU A 97 14.64 2.58 5.89
C LEU A 97 14.27 2.36 4.41
N GLY A 98 15.24 2.01 3.56
CA GLY A 98 15.01 1.81 2.13
C GLY A 98 14.61 3.09 1.39
N LEU A 99 15.04 4.27 1.87
CA LEU A 99 14.75 5.55 1.24
C LEU A 99 15.63 5.75 0.00
N ARG A 100 15.02 6.27 -1.06
CA ARG A 100 15.73 6.57 -2.31
C ARG A 100 16.55 7.86 -2.20
N GLU A 101 17.68 7.90 -2.89
CA GLU A 101 18.45 9.13 -3.08
C GLU A 101 17.58 10.18 -3.79
N GLY A 102 17.56 11.42 -3.27
CA GLY A 102 16.73 12.49 -3.83
C GLY A 102 15.26 12.50 -3.39
N ASP A 103 14.90 11.81 -2.30
CA ASP A 103 13.54 11.87 -1.73
C ASP A 103 13.20 13.33 -1.37
N PRO A 104 12.10 13.91 -1.93
CA PRO A 104 11.72 15.31 -1.68
C PRO A 104 11.37 15.59 -0.21
N LEU A 105 11.06 14.53 0.58
CA LEU A 105 10.80 14.63 2.01
C LEU A 105 12.10 14.71 2.84
N ILE A 106 13.28 14.59 2.21
CA ILE A 106 14.57 14.63 2.88
C ILE A 106 15.36 15.82 2.32
N PRO A 107 15.79 16.77 3.16
CA PRO A 107 16.58 17.89 2.70
C PRO A 107 17.91 17.44 2.07
N ALA A 108 18.28 17.99 0.93
CA ALA A 108 19.55 17.68 0.26
C ALA A 108 20.78 18.02 1.13
N ARG A 109 20.64 18.95 2.08
CA ARG A 109 21.70 19.33 3.02
C ARG A 109 21.19 19.19 4.45
N MET A 110 21.87 18.41 5.28
CA MET A 110 21.51 18.25 6.69
C MET A 110 21.96 19.39 7.59
N GLY A 111 22.97 20.18 7.17
CA GLY A 111 23.47 21.32 7.95
C GLY A 111 23.97 20.93 9.33
N ASN A 112 23.75 21.79 10.32
CA ASN A 112 24.15 21.59 11.72
C ASN A 112 23.02 20.96 12.57
N ARG A 113 22.24 20.03 12.01
CA ARG A 113 21.16 19.35 12.74
C ARG A 113 21.72 18.34 13.74
N SER A 114 21.03 18.21 14.88
CA SER A 114 21.33 17.18 15.86
C SER A 114 21.02 15.78 15.31
N VAL A 115 21.56 14.75 15.96
CA VAL A 115 21.27 13.34 15.61
C VAL A 115 19.78 13.04 15.68
N GLU A 116 19.08 13.57 16.69
CA GLU A 116 17.63 13.44 16.86
C GLU A 116 16.85 14.06 15.71
N GLN A 117 17.27 15.26 15.24
CA GLN A 117 16.65 15.93 14.12
C GLN A 117 16.87 15.19 12.79
N VAL A 118 18.07 14.64 12.58
CA VAL A 118 18.37 13.80 11.42
C VAL A 118 17.52 12.53 11.45
N ALA A 119 17.43 11.92 12.61
CA ALA A 119 16.59 10.72 12.83
C ALA A 119 15.11 11.02 12.58
N ALA A 120 14.58 12.17 13.06
CA ALA A 120 13.22 12.59 12.82
C ALA A 120 12.93 12.80 11.32
N ILE A 121 13.86 13.43 10.57
CA ILE A 121 13.73 13.63 9.12
C ILE A 121 13.54 12.29 8.41
N HIS A 122 14.39 11.32 8.69
CA HIS A 122 14.31 10.00 8.06
C HIS A 122 13.10 9.19 8.53
N ALA A 123 12.77 9.24 9.82
CA ALA A 123 11.61 8.56 10.38
C ALA A 123 10.30 9.08 9.75
N VAL A 124 10.13 10.40 9.66
CA VAL A 124 8.93 11.01 9.06
C VAL A 124 8.86 10.73 7.57
N ALA A 125 9.95 10.86 6.82
CA ALA A 125 9.97 10.56 5.39
C ALA A 125 9.56 9.10 5.12
N SER A 126 10.14 8.16 5.87
CA SER A 126 9.78 6.74 5.76
C SER A 126 8.34 6.45 6.17
N ALA A 127 7.85 7.08 7.24
CA ALA A 127 6.47 6.93 7.70
C ALA A 127 5.48 7.42 6.63
N VAL A 128 5.71 8.61 6.06
CA VAL A 128 4.87 9.19 5.01
C VAL A 128 4.87 8.30 3.76
N ARG A 129 6.02 7.77 3.33
CA ARG A 129 6.10 6.84 2.19
C ARG A 129 5.36 5.54 2.47
N HIS A 130 5.58 4.96 3.65
CA HIS A 130 4.92 3.71 4.03
C HIS A 130 3.38 3.84 4.09
N LEU A 131 2.88 4.93 4.67
CA LEU A 131 1.45 5.20 4.71
C LEU A 131 0.90 5.49 3.31
N GLY A 132 1.60 6.31 2.52
CA GLY A 132 1.22 6.67 1.15
C GLY A 132 1.19 5.52 0.15
N GLU A 133 1.79 4.35 0.46
CA GLU A 133 1.65 3.13 -0.35
C GLU A 133 0.22 2.55 -0.30
N ARG A 134 -0.56 2.88 0.72
CA ARG A 134 -1.87 2.29 0.99
C ARG A 134 -3.01 3.30 1.07
N GLU A 135 -2.70 4.50 1.53
CA GLU A 135 -3.67 5.54 1.84
C GLU A 135 -3.31 6.83 1.09
N ALA A 136 -4.29 7.43 0.43
CA ALA A 136 -4.09 8.73 -0.23
C ALA A 136 -3.94 9.87 0.79
N ALA A 137 -4.48 9.71 1.99
CA ALA A 137 -4.38 10.64 3.10
C ALA A 137 -4.31 9.89 4.42
N PHE A 138 -3.62 10.46 5.41
CA PHE A 138 -3.37 9.83 6.71
C PHE A 138 -3.35 10.90 7.82
N THR A 139 -3.62 10.47 9.04
CA THR A 139 -3.62 11.35 10.21
C THR A 139 -2.21 11.58 10.75
N ARG A 140 -2.03 12.66 11.52
CA ARG A 140 -0.77 12.90 12.25
C ARG A 140 -0.43 11.75 13.19
N SER A 141 -1.43 11.18 13.87
CA SER A 141 -1.23 10.06 14.80
C SER A 141 -0.72 8.80 14.10
N GLU A 142 -1.10 8.56 12.86
CA GLU A 142 -0.57 7.46 12.05
C GLU A 142 0.89 7.71 11.67
N ILE A 143 1.25 8.95 11.29
CA ILE A 143 2.66 9.30 11.04
C ILE A 143 3.48 9.11 12.33
N TYR A 144 3.01 9.59 13.50
CA TYR A 144 3.72 9.42 14.77
C TYR A 144 3.96 7.94 15.07
N ARG A 145 2.92 7.13 14.96
CA ARG A 145 3.02 5.67 15.22
C ARG A 145 4.01 5.01 14.28
N ALA A 146 3.94 5.32 12.99
CA ALA A 146 4.85 4.73 12.01
C ALA A 146 6.29 5.21 12.22
N ALA A 147 6.51 6.51 12.44
CA ALA A 147 7.84 7.10 12.64
C ALA A 147 8.52 6.58 13.92
N LEU A 148 7.80 6.51 15.04
CA LEU A 148 8.32 5.94 16.28
C LEU A 148 8.57 4.42 16.17
N GLY A 149 7.78 3.73 15.36
CA GLY A 149 7.94 2.29 15.12
C GLY A 149 9.26 1.90 14.46
N PHE A 150 9.99 2.83 13.84
CA PHE A 150 11.34 2.59 13.31
C PHE A 150 12.42 2.54 14.40
N ALA A 151 12.11 2.90 15.62
CA ALA A 151 13.03 2.91 16.78
C ALA A 151 14.33 3.66 16.48
N LEU A 152 14.26 4.79 15.78
CA LEU A 152 15.37 5.71 15.57
C LEU A 152 15.53 6.63 16.81
N PRO A 153 16.72 7.15 17.10
CA PRO A 153 16.99 8.04 18.24
C PRO A 153 16.36 9.43 18.01
N THR A 154 15.04 9.54 18.15
CA THR A 154 14.30 10.79 18.01
C THR A 154 13.16 10.87 19.01
N SER A 155 12.65 12.06 19.24
CA SER A 155 11.52 12.34 20.12
C SER A 155 10.25 12.66 19.35
N LEU A 156 9.10 12.56 20.01
CA LEU A 156 7.82 12.97 19.44
C LEU A 156 7.83 14.45 19.04
N ALA A 157 8.47 15.31 19.83
CA ALA A 157 8.58 16.74 19.54
C ALA A 157 9.35 17.02 18.24
N GLU A 158 10.46 16.30 17.99
CA GLU A 158 11.22 16.44 16.75
C GLU A 158 10.46 15.89 15.53
N ILE A 159 9.70 14.80 15.70
CA ILE A 159 8.81 14.27 14.67
C ILE A 159 7.72 15.29 14.34
N GLU A 160 7.06 15.87 15.34
CA GLU A 160 6.03 16.89 15.15
C GLU A 160 6.58 18.14 14.46
N HIS A 161 7.74 18.62 14.93
CA HIS A 161 8.42 19.75 14.33
C HIS A 161 8.74 19.48 12.84
N ARG A 162 9.18 18.27 12.52
CA ARG A 162 9.44 17.87 11.12
C ARG A 162 8.18 17.84 10.26
N ILE A 163 7.08 17.31 10.75
CA ILE A 163 5.79 17.32 10.06
C ILE A 163 5.36 18.75 9.76
N GLU A 164 5.45 19.67 10.76
CA GLU A 164 5.11 21.08 10.55
C GLU A 164 6.03 21.76 9.52
N GLN A 165 7.31 21.42 9.47
CA GLN A 165 8.21 21.91 8.43
C GLN A 165 7.76 21.44 7.04
N LEU A 166 7.41 20.18 6.88
CA LEU A 166 6.94 19.62 5.61
C LEU A 166 5.64 20.27 5.15
N VAL A 167 4.73 20.56 6.08
CA VAL A 167 3.49 21.28 5.79
C VAL A 167 3.79 22.72 5.36
N ARG A 168 4.65 23.45 6.07
CA ARG A 168 5.04 24.82 5.70
C ARG A 168 5.77 24.88 4.36
N GLN A 169 6.55 23.86 4.03
CA GLN A 169 7.26 23.74 2.75
C GLN A 169 6.36 23.26 1.61
N GLY A 170 5.11 22.89 1.92
CA GLY A 170 4.13 22.36 0.97
C GLY A 170 4.48 20.97 0.41
N HIS A 171 5.28 20.17 1.11
CA HIS A 171 5.48 18.76 0.81
C HIS A 171 4.34 17.89 1.35
N LEU A 172 3.73 18.35 2.44
CA LEU A 172 2.48 17.82 2.96
C LEU A 172 1.40 18.88 2.91
N GLU A 173 0.23 18.51 2.44
CA GLU A 173 -0.95 19.35 2.37
C GLU A 173 -1.97 18.91 3.44
N ARG A 174 -2.64 19.87 4.06
CA ARG A 174 -3.70 19.60 5.05
C ARG A 174 -5.05 19.47 4.39
N GLY A 175 -5.86 18.56 4.89
CA GLY A 175 -7.27 18.46 4.54
C GLY A 175 -8.04 19.75 4.86
N ARG A 176 -9.21 19.91 4.27
CA ARG A 176 -10.08 21.07 4.44
C ARG A 176 -11.36 20.67 5.17
N GLY A 177 -12.00 21.64 5.82
CA GLY A 177 -13.28 21.39 6.51
C GLY A 177 -13.13 20.41 7.67
N GLY A 178 -13.92 19.35 7.71
CA GLY A 178 -13.91 18.31 8.74
C GLY A 178 -12.65 17.43 8.74
N ASP A 179 -11.89 17.41 7.64
CA ASP A 179 -10.72 16.56 7.46
C ASP A 179 -9.39 17.27 7.79
N ARG A 180 -9.44 18.31 8.62
CA ARG A 180 -8.26 19.15 8.98
C ARG A 180 -7.10 18.36 9.58
N ASP A 181 -7.37 17.23 10.21
CA ASP A 181 -6.35 16.36 10.81
C ASP A 181 -5.71 15.40 9.79
N LEU A 182 -6.25 15.33 8.58
CA LEU A 182 -5.68 14.55 7.50
C LEU A 182 -4.56 15.32 6.80
N LEU A 183 -3.52 14.59 6.47
CA LEU A 183 -2.38 15.05 5.67
C LEU A 183 -2.27 14.16 4.42
N THR A 184 -1.84 14.78 3.33
CA THR A 184 -1.53 14.07 2.08
C THR A 184 -0.27 14.63 1.44
N THR A 185 0.34 13.91 0.51
CA THR A 185 1.50 14.39 -0.24
C THR A 185 1.07 15.07 -1.53
N ARG A 186 1.90 15.97 -2.06
CA ARG A 186 1.68 16.52 -3.40
C ARG A 186 1.68 15.46 -4.49
N ASP A 187 2.49 14.42 -4.34
CA ASP A 187 2.53 13.30 -5.28
C ASP A 187 1.19 12.57 -5.32
N ALA A 188 0.54 12.35 -4.16
CA ALA A 188 -0.80 11.76 -4.09
C ALA A 188 -1.84 12.65 -4.78
N ILE A 189 -1.83 13.96 -4.50
CA ILE A 189 -2.74 14.93 -5.18
C ILE A 189 -2.51 14.91 -6.69
N SER A 190 -1.25 14.94 -7.14
CA SER A 190 -0.92 14.90 -8.57
C SER A 190 -1.37 13.59 -9.23
N LEU A 191 -1.27 12.46 -8.50
CA LEU A 191 -1.76 11.17 -8.97
C LEU A 191 -3.28 11.17 -9.14
N GLU A 192 -4.00 11.66 -8.15
CA GLU A 192 -5.47 11.82 -8.20
C GLU A 192 -5.91 12.70 -9.39
N GLN A 193 -5.23 13.84 -9.58
CA GLN A 193 -5.50 14.73 -10.72
C GLN A 193 -5.26 14.04 -12.06
N ARG A 194 -4.18 13.23 -12.18
CA ARG A 194 -3.92 12.45 -13.40
C ARG A 194 -4.97 11.38 -13.64
N ILE A 195 -5.48 10.74 -12.58
CA ILE A 195 -6.57 9.76 -12.69
C ILE A 195 -7.83 10.46 -13.21
N ILE A 196 -8.21 11.61 -12.63
CA ILE A 196 -9.37 12.41 -13.08
C ILE A 196 -9.19 12.81 -14.55
N ALA A 197 -8.02 13.33 -14.92
CA ALA A 197 -7.73 13.73 -16.29
C ALA A 197 -7.81 12.53 -17.27
N ALA A 198 -7.35 11.34 -16.86
CA ALA A 198 -7.46 10.14 -17.68
C ALA A 198 -8.92 9.71 -17.87
N VAL A 199 -9.75 9.81 -16.83
CA VAL A 199 -11.20 9.54 -16.93
C VAL A 199 -11.87 10.53 -17.87
N GLU A 200 -11.61 11.84 -17.72
CA GLU A 200 -12.19 12.87 -18.56
C GLU A 200 -11.76 12.75 -20.04
N SER A 201 -10.49 12.50 -20.29
CA SER A 201 -9.98 12.28 -21.65
C SER A 201 -10.48 10.99 -22.30
N GLY A 202 -10.93 10.03 -21.49
CA GLY A 202 -11.52 8.76 -21.93
C GLY A 202 -13.02 8.81 -22.13
N ARG A 203 -13.68 9.95 -21.88
CA ARG A 203 -15.13 10.07 -21.98
C ARG A 203 -15.60 10.16 -23.43
N GLY A 204 -16.51 9.26 -23.84
CA GLY A 204 -17.14 9.26 -25.15
C GLY A 204 -16.23 8.92 -26.34
N VAL A 205 -15.00 8.43 -26.11
CA VAL A 205 -14.01 8.19 -27.18
C VAL A 205 -13.75 6.72 -27.50
N ALA A 206 -14.35 5.81 -26.76
CA ALA A 206 -14.23 4.38 -27.01
C ALA A 206 -15.48 3.89 -27.80
N PRO A 207 -15.36 2.91 -28.72
CA PRO A 207 -16.53 2.28 -29.28
C PRO A 207 -17.24 1.44 -28.21
N ALA A 208 -18.56 1.50 -28.16
CA ALA A 208 -19.36 0.57 -27.36
C ALA A 208 -19.10 -0.87 -27.84
N ILE A 209 -19.11 -1.81 -26.92
CA ILE A 209 -18.95 -3.24 -27.24
C ILE A 209 -20.20 -3.75 -27.97
N ILE A 210 -21.36 -3.35 -27.45
CA ILE A 210 -22.68 -3.63 -28.03
C ILE A 210 -23.43 -2.31 -28.09
N ALA A 211 -24.33 -2.17 -29.06
CA ALA A 211 -25.24 -1.03 -29.12
C ALA A 211 -25.95 -0.87 -27.75
N PRO A 212 -25.96 0.34 -27.17
CA PRO A 212 -26.48 0.56 -25.80
C PRO A 212 -27.90 0.08 -25.59
N GLU A 213 -28.71 0.13 -26.66
CA GLU A 213 -30.12 -0.28 -26.65
C GLU A 213 -30.28 -1.80 -26.53
N LEU A 214 -29.32 -2.56 -27.03
CA LEU A 214 -29.32 -4.04 -27.04
C LEU A 214 -28.56 -4.65 -25.85
N ALA A 215 -27.68 -3.89 -25.18
CA ALA A 215 -26.77 -4.40 -24.17
C ALA A 215 -27.49 -5.04 -22.98
N GLY A 216 -28.55 -4.42 -22.48
CA GLY A 216 -29.33 -4.95 -21.37
C GLY A 216 -30.07 -6.25 -21.72
N THR A 217 -30.77 -6.26 -22.85
CA THR A 217 -31.56 -7.41 -23.34
C THR A 217 -30.63 -8.61 -23.61
N ARG A 218 -29.50 -8.40 -24.30
CA ARG A 218 -28.53 -9.48 -24.59
C ARG A 218 -27.90 -10.04 -23.31
N LEU A 219 -27.54 -9.15 -22.37
CA LEU A 219 -26.99 -9.55 -21.09
C LEU A 219 -27.97 -10.40 -20.27
N GLN A 220 -29.22 -9.98 -20.18
CA GLN A 220 -30.26 -10.70 -19.46
C GLN A 220 -30.55 -12.07 -20.10
N ALA A 221 -30.68 -12.11 -21.45
CA ALA A 221 -30.89 -13.36 -22.17
C ALA A 221 -29.74 -14.35 -21.97
N LEU A 222 -28.49 -13.91 -22.10
CA LEU A 222 -27.34 -14.79 -21.89
C LEU A 222 -27.24 -15.25 -20.43
N SER A 223 -27.50 -14.37 -19.47
CA SER A 223 -27.51 -14.71 -18.03
C SER A 223 -28.53 -15.80 -17.72
N GLN A 224 -29.73 -15.70 -18.29
CA GLN A 224 -30.78 -16.68 -18.09
C GLN A 224 -30.46 -18.00 -18.78
N ILE A 225 -30.04 -17.96 -20.05
CA ILE A 225 -29.82 -19.18 -20.86
C ILE A 225 -28.60 -19.96 -20.32
N LYS A 226 -27.50 -19.28 -20.06
CA LYS A 226 -26.23 -19.93 -19.70
C LYS A 226 -26.09 -20.24 -18.23
N TYR A 227 -26.66 -19.43 -17.37
CA TYR A 227 -26.46 -19.49 -15.91
C TYR A 227 -27.73 -19.67 -15.09
N GLY A 228 -28.92 -19.62 -15.71
CA GLY A 228 -30.19 -19.64 -15.01
C GLY A 228 -30.40 -18.43 -14.08
N LEU A 229 -29.72 -17.33 -14.35
CA LEU A 229 -29.70 -16.14 -13.52
C LEU A 229 -30.60 -15.05 -14.08
N THR A 230 -31.47 -14.51 -13.25
CA THR A 230 -32.21 -13.26 -13.53
C THR A 230 -31.51 -12.13 -12.82
N LEU A 231 -30.94 -11.19 -13.58
CA LEU A 231 -30.26 -10.02 -13.03
C LEU A 231 -31.29 -9.02 -12.50
N ASN A 232 -31.02 -8.44 -11.34
CA ASN A 232 -31.82 -7.33 -10.84
C ASN A 232 -31.51 -6.03 -11.61
N HIS A 233 -32.32 -4.99 -11.42
CA HIS A 233 -32.21 -3.72 -12.14
C HIS A 233 -30.82 -3.07 -12.00
N GLY A 234 -30.20 -3.11 -10.80
CA GLY A 234 -28.85 -2.57 -10.57
C GLY A 234 -27.76 -3.37 -11.29
N GLN A 235 -27.88 -4.69 -11.30
CA GLN A 235 -26.96 -5.59 -12.00
C GLN A 235 -27.07 -5.45 -13.52
N GLU A 236 -28.31 -5.38 -14.04
CA GLU A 236 -28.54 -5.13 -15.46
C GLU A 236 -28.01 -3.76 -15.87
N GLY A 237 -28.27 -2.71 -15.07
CA GLY A 237 -27.75 -1.36 -15.32
C GLY A 237 -26.23 -1.30 -15.36
N ALA A 238 -25.56 -2.00 -14.41
CA ALA A 238 -24.10 -2.10 -14.38
C ALA A 238 -23.56 -2.82 -15.62
N GLY A 239 -24.14 -3.94 -16.00
CA GLY A 239 -23.71 -4.69 -17.18
C GLY A 239 -23.99 -3.93 -18.49
N ARG A 240 -25.13 -3.24 -18.59
CA ARG A 240 -25.43 -2.37 -19.72
C ARG A 240 -24.43 -1.23 -19.85
N LEU A 241 -24.00 -0.64 -18.72
CA LEU A 241 -22.97 0.39 -18.70
C LEU A 241 -21.62 -0.14 -19.18
N LEU A 242 -21.23 -1.34 -18.75
CA LEU A 242 -19.97 -1.98 -19.18
C LEU A 242 -19.94 -2.29 -20.68
N LEU A 243 -21.04 -2.76 -21.24
CA LEU A 243 -21.11 -3.22 -22.63
C LEU A 243 -21.46 -2.11 -23.61
N GLY A 244 -22.29 -1.16 -23.19
CA GLY A 244 -22.83 -0.09 -24.06
C GLY A 244 -22.16 1.27 -23.89
N SER A 245 -21.20 1.43 -22.99
CA SER A 245 -20.54 2.72 -22.77
C SER A 245 -19.57 3.07 -23.88
N TYR A 246 -19.52 4.35 -24.23
CA TYR A 246 -18.48 4.94 -25.09
C TYR A 246 -17.27 5.45 -24.31
N ASN A 247 -17.20 5.19 -23.00
CA ASN A 247 -16.11 5.63 -22.15
C ASN A 247 -15.02 4.55 -22.06
N ARG A 248 -13.75 4.97 -22.06
CA ARG A 248 -12.61 4.05 -21.82
C ARG A 248 -12.58 3.52 -20.39
N ILE A 249 -13.05 4.31 -19.44
CA ILE A 249 -13.04 3.98 -18.02
C ILE A 249 -14.48 4.03 -17.52
N VAL A 250 -14.93 2.93 -16.92
CA VAL A 250 -16.24 2.78 -16.30
C VAL A 250 -16.04 2.32 -14.87
N ALA A 251 -16.59 3.04 -13.92
CA ALA A 251 -16.56 2.68 -12.51
C ALA A 251 -17.91 2.16 -12.05
N ILE A 252 -17.93 1.01 -11.36
CA ILE A 252 -19.12 0.43 -10.77
C ILE A 252 -18.91 0.29 -9.27
N GLN A 253 -19.75 1.00 -8.51
CA GLN A 253 -19.77 0.90 -7.07
C GLN A 253 -20.96 0.07 -6.61
N GLY A 254 -20.76 -0.75 -5.61
CA GLY A 254 -21.83 -1.52 -4.97
C GLY A 254 -21.37 -2.07 -3.62
N VAL A 255 -22.30 -2.18 -2.69
CA VAL A 255 -22.04 -2.75 -1.35
C VAL A 255 -21.56 -4.20 -1.43
N ALA A 256 -20.97 -4.70 -0.35
CA ALA A 256 -20.60 -6.10 -0.26
C ALA A 256 -21.86 -6.98 -0.44
N GLY A 257 -21.74 -8.06 -1.20
CA GLY A 257 -22.87 -8.94 -1.49
C GLY A 257 -23.86 -8.46 -2.57
N ALA A 258 -23.67 -7.29 -3.20
CA ALA A 258 -24.54 -6.78 -4.26
C ALA A 258 -24.51 -7.62 -5.57
N GLY A 259 -23.70 -8.67 -5.63
CA GLY A 259 -23.61 -9.53 -6.81
C GLY A 259 -22.80 -8.92 -7.96
N LYS A 260 -21.79 -8.10 -7.65
CA LYS A 260 -20.88 -7.54 -8.68
C LYS A 260 -20.21 -8.62 -9.52
N SER A 261 -19.68 -9.67 -8.86
CA SER A 261 -19.06 -10.81 -9.56
C SER A 261 -20.07 -11.59 -10.42
N THR A 262 -21.33 -11.65 -9.98
CA THR A 262 -22.40 -12.30 -10.72
C THR A 262 -22.64 -11.65 -12.10
N VAL A 263 -22.55 -10.34 -12.17
CA VAL A 263 -22.69 -9.57 -13.44
C VAL A 263 -21.45 -9.71 -14.32
N LEU A 264 -20.26 -9.75 -13.72
CA LEU A 264 -19.01 -9.81 -14.48
C LEU A 264 -18.90 -11.09 -15.33
N LYS A 265 -19.46 -12.20 -14.86
CA LYS A 265 -19.42 -13.48 -15.58
C LYS A 265 -20.09 -13.43 -16.95
N PRO A 266 -21.38 -13.11 -17.08
CA PRO A 266 -22.02 -12.97 -18.38
C PRO A 266 -21.47 -11.80 -19.23
N VAL A 267 -21.02 -10.71 -18.59
CA VAL A 267 -20.33 -9.61 -19.31
C VAL A 267 -19.05 -10.12 -19.95
N ALA A 268 -18.23 -10.90 -19.24
CA ALA A 268 -17.00 -11.46 -19.79
C ALA A 268 -17.25 -12.42 -20.98
N ASP A 269 -18.33 -13.18 -20.91
CA ASP A 269 -18.70 -14.06 -22.02
C ASP A 269 -19.10 -13.25 -23.28
N ILE A 270 -19.91 -12.23 -23.10
CA ILE A 270 -20.30 -11.35 -24.22
C ILE A 270 -19.05 -10.68 -24.81
N LEU A 271 -18.12 -10.20 -23.96
CA LEU A 271 -16.86 -9.62 -24.46
C LEU A 271 -16.06 -10.62 -25.30
N ARG A 272 -16.00 -11.89 -24.89
CA ARG A 272 -15.32 -12.95 -25.64
C ARG A 272 -16.04 -13.26 -26.95
N GLU A 273 -17.38 -13.31 -26.96
CA GLU A 273 -18.19 -13.47 -28.18
C GLU A 273 -17.92 -12.34 -29.18
N GLU A 274 -17.71 -11.10 -28.69
CA GLU A 274 -17.32 -9.95 -29.48
C GLU A 274 -15.81 -9.88 -29.80
N GLY A 275 -15.06 -10.98 -29.58
CA GLY A 275 -13.64 -11.07 -29.89
C GLY A 275 -12.73 -10.24 -28.98
N ARG A 276 -13.20 -9.83 -27.79
CA ARG A 276 -12.42 -9.03 -26.83
C ARG A 276 -11.73 -9.90 -25.81
N ALA A 277 -10.44 -9.69 -25.63
CA ALA A 277 -9.70 -10.27 -24.50
C ALA A 277 -10.12 -9.60 -23.19
N VAL A 278 -10.29 -10.42 -22.15
CA VAL A 278 -10.67 -9.94 -20.81
C VAL A 278 -9.61 -10.39 -19.81
N LEU A 279 -9.10 -9.45 -19.03
CA LEU A 279 -8.11 -9.70 -17.98
C LEU A 279 -8.58 -9.10 -16.67
N GLY A 280 -8.58 -9.90 -15.61
CA GLY A 280 -8.87 -9.46 -14.26
C GLY A 280 -7.60 -9.00 -13.55
N LEU A 281 -7.66 -7.87 -12.85
CA LEU A 281 -6.56 -7.37 -12.03
C LEU A 281 -7.03 -7.15 -10.59
N ALA A 282 -6.24 -7.60 -9.63
CA ALA A 282 -6.48 -7.36 -8.22
C ALA A 282 -5.17 -7.06 -7.47
N VAL A 283 -5.27 -6.43 -6.30
CA VAL A 283 -4.09 -6.06 -5.51
C VAL A 283 -3.49 -7.26 -4.80
N GLN A 284 -4.31 -8.23 -4.38
CA GLN A 284 -3.91 -9.39 -3.58
C GLN A 284 -4.18 -10.71 -4.31
N ASN A 285 -3.31 -11.69 -4.14
CA ASN A 285 -3.47 -13.02 -4.74
C ASN A 285 -4.79 -13.71 -4.37
N THR A 286 -5.25 -13.55 -3.13
CA THR A 286 -6.55 -14.10 -2.69
C THR A 286 -7.72 -13.52 -3.49
N LEU A 287 -7.67 -12.22 -3.81
CA LEU A 287 -8.68 -11.56 -4.65
C LEU A 287 -8.56 -11.98 -6.12
N VAL A 288 -7.35 -12.22 -6.63
CA VAL A 288 -7.12 -12.79 -7.97
C VAL A 288 -7.80 -14.15 -8.09
N GLN A 289 -7.52 -15.07 -7.17
CA GLN A 289 -8.12 -16.42 -7.16
C GLN A 289 -9.64 -16.37 -7.02
N MET A 290 -10.16 -15.48 -6.16
CA MET A 290 -11.60 -15.29 -6.00
C MET A 290 -12.24 -14.79 -7.30
N LEU A 291 -11.67 -13.75 -7.93
CA LEU A 291 -12.16 -13.19 -9.18
C LEU A 291 -12.18 -14.24 -10.30
N GLU A 292 -11.10 -14.99 -10.45
CA GLU A 292 -10.97 -16.04 -11.45
C GLU A 292 -11.98 -17.17 -11.23
N ARG A 293 -12.12 -17.63 -10.00
CA ARG A 293 -13.09 -18.68 -9.64
C ARG A 293 -14.54 -18.27 -9.85
N GLU A 294 -14.87 -17.00 -9.46
CA GLU A 294 -16.26 -16.54 -9.51
C GLU A 294 -16.69 -16.12 -10.92
N THR A 295 -15.77 -15.61 -11.73
CA THR A 295 -16.11 -15.02 -13.03
C THR A 295 -15.58 -15.81 -14.22
N GLY A 296 -14.61 -16.72 -14.02
CA GLY A 296 -13.88 -17.39 -15.11
C GLY A 296 -13.00 -16.44 -15.93
N ILE A 297 -12.72 -15.22 -15.43
CA ILE A 297 -11.85 -14.25 -16.08
C ILE A 297 -10.42 -14.58 -15.68
N PRO A 298 -9.49 -14.85 -16.64
CA PRO A 298 -8.06 -14.97 -16.35
C PRO A 298 -7.60 -13.74 -15.59
N SER A 299 -6.95 -13.95 -14.45
CA SER A 299 -6.66 -12.84 -13.54
C SER A 299 -5.24 -12.88 -13.02
N MET A 300 -4.67 -11.72 -12.70
CA MET A 300 -3.35 -11.60 -12.07
C MET A 300 -3.29 -10.40 -11.14
N THR A 301 -2.20 -10.31 -10.36
CA THR A 301 -2.00 -9.12 -9.52
C THR A 301 -1.59 -7.91 -10.34
N VAL A 302 -1.99 -6.71 -9.89
CA VAL A 302 -1.56 -5.44 -10.50
C VAL A 302 -0.03 -5.36 -10.56
N SER A 303 0.67 -5.78 -9.49
CA SER A 303 2.14 -5.77 -9.46
C SER A 303 2.76 -6.67 -10.53
N ARG A 304 2.16 -7.86 -10.77
CA ARG A 304 2.62 -8.76 -11.84
C ARG A 304 2.39 -8.17 -13.22
N PHE A 305 1.21 -7.58 -13.43
CA PHE A 305 0.87 -6.93 -14.69
C PHE A 305 1.85 -5.80 -15.02
N LEU A 306 2.11 -4.89 -14.06
CA LEU A 306 3.06 -3.79 -14.24
C LEU A 306 4.52 -4.24 -14.41
N GLY A 307 4.88 -5.41 -13.92
CA GLY A 307 6.23 -5.97 -14.12
C GLY A 307 6.42 -6.67 -15.47
N GLN A 308 5.34 -6.90 -16.22
CA GLN A 308 5.37 -7.54 -17.55
C GLN A 308 5.24 -6.52 -18.70
N HIS A 309 4.87 -5.29 -18.39
CA HIS A 309 4.62 -4.18 -19.31
C HIS A 309 5.37 -2.93 -18.89
#